data_82dab19316801b7fe1c78c0863fe521b
#
_entry.id   82dab19316801b7fe1c78c0863fe521b
#
_cell.length_a   1.000
_cell.length_b   1.000
_cell.length_c   1.000
_cell.angle_alpha   90.00
_cell.angle_beta   90.00
_cell.angle_gamma   90.00
#
_symmetry.space_group_name_H-M   'P 1'
#
loop_
_entity.id
_entity.type
_entity.pdbx_description
1 polymer ?
#
loop_
_entity_poly.entity_id
_entity_poly.type
_entity_poly.pdbx_seq_one_letter_code
_entity_poly.pdbx_strand_id
1 'polypeptide(L)'
;MLRSMYSGISGMKNFQTKLDVIGNNIANVNTYGFKKGRVTFSDLYSQQISGATGATGTRGGVNPRQVGLGAQLASIDTIYTPGSTQSTARPLDLAITGDGYFQVKDPGGNILFTRAGNFYFDENNGDIVNSDGYHLVGTGGKTPLNIPADAESFSIGADGTISYIPAGGGTVNTSQKIELMNFSNPGGLTKVGGNLFQESDNSGTATVMKNPKIQSGALEMSNVDLSEEFTEMIVAQRGFQANTKIITTSDEILQELVNLKR
;
A
#
# COMPACT_ATOMS: atom_id res chain seq x y z
N MET A 1 -15.22 -10.72 -34.69
CA MET A 1 -15.81 -11.38 -33.52
C MET A 1 -14.79 -11.94 -32.56
N LEU A 2 -13.84 -12.82 -32.95
CA LEU A 2 -12.84 -13.35 -32.01
C LEU A 2 -12.01 -12.23 -31.31
N ARG A 3 -11.67 -11.16 -32.01
CA ARG A 3 -10.95 -10.02 -31.43
C ARG A 3 -11.75 -9.29 -30.35
N SER A 4 -13.05 -9.09 -30.56
CA SER A 4 -13.93 -8.46 -29.56
C SER A 4 -14.09 -9.34 -28.31
N MET A 5 -14.12 -10.67 -28.49
CA MET A 5 -14.14 -11.62 -27.37
C MET A 5 -12.81 -11.54 -26.57
N TYR A 6 -11.64 -11.54 -27.24
CA TYR A 6 -10.37 -11.40 -26.53
C TYR A 6 -10.23 -10.07 -25.80
N SER A 7 -10.68 -8.97 -26.41
CA SER A 7 -10.70 -7.66 -25.75
C SER A 7 -11.66 -7.66 -24.55
N GLY A 8 -12.83 -8.30 -24.66
CA GLY A 8 -13.77 -8.48 -23.55
C GLY A 8 -13.18 -9.32 -22.39
N ILE A 9 -12.46 -10.42 -22.72
CA ILE A 9 -11.80 -11.28 -21.72
C ILE A 9 -10.70 -10.50 -20.98
N SER A 10 -9.86 -9.75 -21.70
CA SER A 10 -8.82 -8.92 -21.06
C SER A 10 -9.43 -7.86 -20.15
N GLY A 11 -10.50 -7.20 -20.60
CA GLY A 11 -11.25 -6.24 -19.80
C GLY A 11 -11.85 -6.85 -18.52
N MET A 12 -12.45 -8.04 -18.60
CA MET A 12 -12.98 -8.76 -17.42
C MET A 12 -11.88 -9.08 -16.41
N LYS A 13 -10.75 -9.63 -16.87
CA LYS A 13 -9.61 -9.92 -15.97
C LYS A 13 -9.11 -8.67 -15.26
N ASN A 14 -9.00 -7.56 -15.97
CA ASN A 14 -8.58 -6.29 -15.42
C ASN A 14 -9.56 -5.76 -14.35
N PHE A 15 -10.86 -5.80 -14.63
CA PHE A 15 -11.87 -5.40 -13.64
C PHE A 15 -11.94 -6.35 -12.46
N GLN A 16 -11.71 -7.65 -12.64
CA GLN A 16 -11.59 -8.60 -11.55
C GLN A 16 -10.43 -8.23 -10.63
N THR A 17 -9.23 -8.00 -11.16
CA THR A 17 -8.08 -7.57 -10.37
C THR A 17 -8.36 -6.24 -9.64
N LYS A 18 -9.07 -5.30 -10.31
CA LYS A 18 -9.47 -4.04 -9.68
C LYS A 18 -10.42 -4.28 -8.50
N LEU A 19 -11.40 -5.19 -8.65
CA LEU A 19 -12.32 -5.56 -7.57
C LEU A 19 -11.60 -6.22 -6.39
N ASP A 20 -10.60 -7.06 -6.66
CA ASP A 20 -9.80 -7.71 -5.62
C ASP A 20 -9.00 -6.67 -4.79
N VAL A 21 -8.42 -5.67 -5.45
CA VAL A 21 -7.68 -4.59 -4.77
C VAL A 21 -8.63 -3.69 -3.98
N ILE A 22 -9.78 -3.31 -4.54
CA ILE A 22 -10.80 -2.52 -3.83
C ILE A 22 -11.32 -3.30 -2.61
N GLY A 23 -11.60 -4.59 -2.77
CA GLY A 23 -12.03 -5.47 -1.67
C GLY A 23 -10.99 -5.52 -0.54
N ASN A 24 -9.71 -5.60 -0.90
CA ASN A 24 -8.61 -5.53 0.07
C ASN A 24 -8.54 -4.17 0.77
N ASN A 25 -8.71 -3.06 0.06
CA ASN A 25 -8.75 -1.72 0.65
C ASN A 25 -9.89 -1.59 1.66
N ILE A 26 -11.09 -2.02 1.29
CA ILE A 26 -12.27 -1.97 2.17
C ILE A 26 -12.08 -2.84 3.41
N ALA A 27 -11.55 -4.07 3.26
CA ALA A 27 -11.29 -4.96 4.38
C ALA A 27 -10.30 -4.37 5.40
N ASN A 28 -9.37 -3.52 4.94
CA ASN A 28 -8.31 -2.92 5.75
C ASN A 28 -8.57 -1.45 6.12
N VAL A 29 -9.79 -0.95 6.01
CA VAL A 29 -10.13 0.44 6.37
C VAL A 29 -9.87 0.75 7.83
N ASN A 30 -10.09 -0.23 8.73
CA ASN A 30 -9.86 -0.11 10.18
C ASN A 30 -8.47 -0.63 10.61
N THR A 31 -7.60 -1.00 9.67
CA THR A 31 -6.27 -1.50 9.98
C THR A 31 -5.30 -0.33 10.13
N TYR A 32 -4.67 -0.20 11.30
CA TYR A 32 -3.72 0.87 11.59
C TYR A 32 -2.50 0.81 10.68
N GLY A 33 -2.10 1.97 10.15
CA GLY A 33 -0.94 2.09 9.27
C GLY A 33 -1.10 1.47 7.87
N PHE A 34 -2.31 0.97 7.53
CA PHE A 34 -2.57 0.43 6.19
C PHE A 34 -2.54 1.54 5.13
N LYS A 35 -1.97 1.22 3.97
CA LYS A 35 -1.91 2.10 2.80
C LYS A 35 -2.64 1.48 1.63
N LYS A 36 -3.60 2.24 1.04
CA LYS A 36 -4.46 1.76 -0.04
C LYS A 36 -3.66 1.41 -1.30
N GLY A 37 -4.05 0.33 -1.95
CA GLY A 37 -3.59 -0.04 -3.27
C GLY A 37 -4.41 0.62 -4.36
N ARG A 38 -3.77 0.92 -5.49
CA ARG A 38 -4.41 1.44 -6.70
C ARG A 38 -3.97 0.62 -7.90
N VAL A 39 -4.92 0.23 -8.74
CA VAL A 39 -4.66 -0.50 -9.98
C VAL A 39 -4.56 0.48 -11.14
N THR A 40 -3.53 0.34 -11.98
CA THR A 40 -3.39 1.07 -13.24
C THR A 40 -3.42 0.11 -14.42
N PHE A 41 -3.99 0.57 -15.53
CA PHE A 41 -4.11 -0.23 -16.74
C PHE A 41 -3.35 0.43 -17.89
N SER A 42 -2.87 -0.40 -18.82
CA SER A 42 -2.29 0.02 -20.10
C SER A 42 -3.00 -0.67 -21.24
N ASP A 43 -2.97 -0.08 -22.41
CA ASP A 43 -3.46 -0.70 -23.64
C ASP A 43 -2.52 -1.84 -24.11
N LEU A 44 -3.10 -2.81 -24.78
CA LEU A 44 -2.35 -3.81 -25.54
C LEU A 44 -2.00 -3.25 -26.93
N TYR A 45 -1.09 -3.92 -27.60
CA TYR A 45 -0.73 -3.57 -28.97
C TYR A 45 -1.95 -3.38 -29.85
N SER A 46 -1.92 -2.32 -30.69
CA SER A 46 -2.93 -2.09 -31.72
C SER A 46 -2.47 -2.70 -33.04
N GLN A 47 -3.35 -3.47 -33.66
CA GLN A 47 -3.10 -4.03 -35.00
C GLN A 47 -3.34 -2.96 -36.04
N GLN A 48 -2.33 -2.71 -36.88
CA GLN A 48 -2.43 -1.78 -37.98
C GLN A 48 -3.10 -2.47 -39.22
N ILE A 49 -4.22 -1.89 -39.66
CA ILE A 49 -4.96 -2.32 -40.82
C ILE A 49 -4.40 -1.62 -42.09
N SER A 50 -4.09 -0.33 -41.95
CA SER A 50 -3.53 0.50 -43.02
C SER A 50 -2.51 1.46 -42.42
N GLY A 51 -1.36 1.61 -43.09
CA GLY A 51 -0.32 2.55 -42.72
C GLY A 51 -0.71 4.01 -42.98
N ALA A 52 -0.01 4.93 -42.33
CA ALA A 52 -0.07 6.35 -42.65
C ALA A 52 0.61 6.61 -44.01
N THR A 53 0.05 7.49 -44.80
CA THR A 53 0.70 7.99 -46.04
C THR A 53 0.91 9.50 -45.90
N GLY A 54 2.10 9.97 -46.30
CA GLY A 54 2.40 11.39 -46.35
C GLY A 54 1.58 12.12 -47.39
N ALA A 55 1.40 13.43 -47.24
CA ALA A 55 0.80 14.29 -48.23
C ALA A 55 1.74 14.40 -49.46
N THR A 56 1.18 14.22 -50.66
CA THR A 56 1.83 14.51 -51.92
C THR A 56 1.18 15.75 -52.56
N GLY A 57 1.85 16.44 -53.46
CA GLY A 57 1.37 17.73 -53.98
C GLY A 57 -0.05 17.73 -54.57
N THR A 58 -0.61 16.57 -54.89
CA THR A 58 -1.97 16.38 -55.44
C THR A 58 -2.93 15.67 -54.51
N ARG A 59 -2.46 15.10 -53.36
CA ARG A 59 -3.30 14.34 -52.43
C ARG A 59 -2.87 14.62 -51.00
N GLY A 60 -3.85 14.87 -50.10
CA GLY A 60 -3.64 14.97 -48.66
C GLY A 60 -3.15 13.67 -48.04
N GLY A 61 -2.43 13.77 -46.92
CA GLY A 61 -1.98 12.61 -46.12
C GLY A 61 -3.16 11.83 -45.53
N VAL A 62 -2.99 10.52 -45.35
CA VAL A 62 -3.99 9.64 -44.74
C VAL A 62 -3.44 9.13 -43.40
N ASN A 63 -4.25 9.23 -42.37
CA ASN A 63 -3.90 8.73 -41.04
C ASN A 63 -3.91 7.19 -40.97
N PRO A 64 -3.11 6.59 -40.07
CA PRO A 64 -3.10 5.13 -39.90
C PRO A 64 -4.45 4.65 -39.38
N ARG A 65 -4.88 3.48 -39.78
CA ARG A 65 -6.05 2.79 -39.25
C ARG A 65 -5.59 1.64 -38.39
N GLN A 66 -5.87 1.73 -37.09
CA GLN A 66 -5.44 0.76 -36.08
C GLN A 66 -6.63 0.26 -35.28
N VAL A 67 -6.59 -1.01 -34.87
CA VAL A 67 -7.59 -1.64 -33.99
C VAL A 67 -6.88 -2.15 -32.75
N GLY A 68 -7.31 -1.70 -31.57
CA GLY A 68 -6.80 -2.16 -30.28
C GLY A 68 -7.19 -3.61 -29.97
N LEU A 69 -6.33 -4.33 -29.28
CA LEU A 69 -6.53 -5.73 -28.90
C LEU A 69 -7.01 -5.90 -27.45
N GLY A 70 -7.19 -4.81 -26.70
CA GLY A 70 -7.65 -4.81 -25.32
C GLY A 70 -6.73 -4.04 -24.39
N ALA A 71 -6.84 -4.32 -23.09
CA ALA A 71 -6.05 -3.69 -22.03
C ALA A 71 -5.38 -4.76 -21.15
N GLN A 72 -4.28 -4.38 -20.51
CA GLN A 72 -3.57 -5.21 -19.55
C GLN A 72 -3.35 -4.47 -18.23
N LEU A 73 -3.09 -5.21 -17.16
CA LEU A 73 -2.63 -4.65 -15.90
C LEU A 73 -1.23 -4.05 -16.10
N ALA A 74 -1.07 -2.76 -15.78
CA ALA A 74 0.23 -2.09 -15.82
C ALA A 74 0.94 -2.21 -14.48
N SER A 75 0.29 -1.78 -13.38
CA SER A 75 0.85 -1.86 -12.04
C SER A 75 -0.25 -1.91 -10.98
N ILE A 76 0.15 -2.33 -9.78
CA ILE A 76 -0.63 -2.16 -8.54
C ILE A 76 0.22 -1.34 -7.60
N ASP A 77 -0.07 -0.04 -7.52
CA ASP A 77 0.71 0.90 -6.74
C ASP A 77 0.12 1.03 -5.32
N THR A 78 0.98 1.22 -4.32
CA THR A 78 0.56 1.59 -2.98
C THR A 78 0.65 3.10 -2.82
N ILE A 79 -0.40 3.74 -2.31
CA ILE A 79 -0.46 5.19 -2.07
C ILE A 79 -0.05 5.45 -0.64
N TYR A 80 1.07 6.15 -0.44
CA TYR A 80 1.68 6.38 0.87
C TYR A 80 1.27 7.70 1.54
N THR A 81 0.18 8.34 1.10
CA THR A 81 -0.34 9.52 1.81
C THR A 81 -0.63 9.18 3.27
N PRO A 82 -0.33 10.08 4.22
CA PRO A 82 -0.68 9.88 5.62
C PRO A 82 -2.19 9.71 5.80
N GLY A 83 -2.59 8.79 6.68
CA GLY A 83 -3.97 8.65 7.14
C GLY A 83 -4.31 9.66 8.23
N SER A 84 -5.58 9.72 8.63
CA SER A 84 -5.98 10.49 9.81
C SER A 84 -5.43 9.84 11.08
N THR A 85 -5.10 10.65 12.09
CA THR A 85 -4.67 10.16 13.39
C THR A 85 -5.87 10.04 14.34
N GLN A 86 -5.98 8.90 15.01
CA GLN A 86 -6.97 8.66 16.06
C GLN A 86 -6.29 8.69 17.42
N SER A 87 -6.76 9.54 18.32
CA SER A 87 -6.27 9.57 19.72
C SER A 87 -6.79 8.35 20.49
N THR A 88 -5.87 7.64 21.16
CA THR A 88 -6.17 6.44 21.96
C THR A 88 -5.92 6.67 23.45
N ALA A 89 -5.30 7.79 23.82
CA ALA A 89 -4.86 8.12 25.18
C ALA A 89 -3.90 7.08 25.81
N ARG A 90 -3.35 6.14 25.03
CA ARG A 90 -2.37 5.15 25.49
C ARG A 90 -0.96 5.61 25.08
N PRO A 91 -0.04 5.86 26.02
CA PRO A 91 1.26 6.47 25.71
C PRO A 91 2.15 5.67 24.74
N LEU A 92 1.96 4.33 24.65
CA LEU A 92 2.70 3.45 23.73
C LEU A 92 2.11 3.40 22.32
N ASP A 93 0.93 3.97 22.11
CA ASP A 93 0.38 4.10 20.78
C ASP A 93 1.04 5.31 20.11
N LEU A 94 1.75 5.07 19.03
CA LEU A 94 2.59 6.06 18.35
C LEU A 94 2.11 6.29 16.93
N ALA A 95 1.83 7.52 16.57
CA ALA A 95 1.56 7.90 15.20
C ALA A 95 2.74 8.68 14.62
N ILE A 96 3.07 8.42 13.36
CA ILE A 96 4.06 9.20 12.62
C ILE A 96 3.36 10.35 11.91
N THR A 97 3.76 11.58 12.22
CA THR A 97 3.24 12.77 11.52
C THR A 97 4.14 13.09 10.33
N GLY A 98 3.72 12.68 9.13
CA GLY A 98 4.50 12.83 7.91
C GLY A 98 5.03 11.49 7.36
N ASP A 99 6.14 11.54 6.63
CA ASP A 99 6.78 10.37 6.06
C ASP A 99 7.63 9.63 7.11
N GLY A 100 7.96 8.36 6.85
CA GLY A 100 8.82 7.54 7.70
C GLY A 100 8.18 6.23 8.12
N TYR A 101 8.98 5.36 8.72
CA TYR A 101 8.58 4.03 9.20
C TYR A 101 9.26 3.74 10.52
N PHE A 102 8.55 3.05 11.42
CA PHE A 102 9.18 2.41 12.56
C PHE A 102 9.99 1.23 12.08
N GLN A 103 11.12 1.01 12.72
CA GLN A 103 11.98 -0.13 12.46
C GLN A 103 11.75 -1.17 13.56
N VAL A 104 11.41 -2.39 13.16
CA VAL A 104 11.22 -3.52 14.07
C VAL A 104 12.15 -4.65 13.69
N LYS A 105 12.59 -5.40 14.67
CA LYS A 105 13.49 -6.52 14.50
C LYS A 105 12.79 -7.84 14.83
N ASP A 106 12.78 -8.72 13.85
CA ASP A 106 12.28 -10.08 13.96
C ASP A 106 13.19 -10.94 14.87
N PRO A 107 12.69 -12.00 15.54
CA PRO A 107 13.52 -12.99 16.26
C PRO A 107 14.64 -13.61 15.43
N GLY A 108 14.47 -13.68 14.11
CA GLY A 108 15.54 -14.11 13.16
C GLY A 108 16.64 -13.09 12.93
N GLY A 109 16.53 -11.89 13.51
CA GLY A 109 17.52 -10.81 13.34
C GLY A 109 17.27 -9.91 12.11
N ASN A 110 16.24 -10.19 11.30
CA ASN A 110 15.90 -9.37 10.14
C ASN A 110 15.25 -8.07 10.57
N ILE A 111 15.55 -7.02 9.84
CA ILE A 111 14.98 -5.69 10.05
C ILE A 111 13.77 -5.55 9.13
N LEU A 112 12.63 -5.18 9.72
CA LEU A 112 11.38 -4.92 9.04
C LEU A 112 10.90 -3.51 9.39
N PHE A 113 10.06 -2.95 8.55
CA PHE A 113 9.56 -1.59 8.68
C PHE A 113 8.04 -1.60 8.80
N THR A 114 7.50 -0.73 9.63
CA THR A 114 6.04 -0.64 9.82
C THR A 114 5.57 0.80 10.02
N ARG A 115 4.31 1.04 9.63
CA ARG A 115 3.58 2.26 9.98
C ARG A 115 2.62 2.05 11.14
N ALA A 116 2.37 0.79 11.53
CA ALA A 116 1.55 0.47 12.67
C ALA A 116 2.30 0.83 13.96
N GLY A 117 1.71 1.69 14.79
CA GLY A 117 2.33 2.20 16.01
C GLY A 117 1.72 1.62 17.30
N ASN A 118 0.99 0.53 17.22
CA ASN A 118 0.40 -0.16 18.37
C ASN A 118 1.44 -1.04 19.07
N PHE A 119 2.22 -0.45 19.96
CA PHE A 119 3.27 -1.15 20.70
C PHE A 119 2.80 -1.59 22.09
N TYR A 120 3.48 -2.61 22.63
CA TYR A 120 3.22 -3.23 23.91
C TYR A 120 4.51 -3.39 24.71
N PHE A 121 4.39 -3.51 26.01
CA PHE A 121 5.50 -3.92 26.86
C PHE A 121 5.61 -5.43 26.92
N ASP A 122 6.83 -5.95 26.86
CA ASP A 122 7.12 -7.33 27.23
C ASP A 122 7.32 -7.43 28.74
N GLU A 123 6.77 -8.50 29.35
CA GLU A 123 6.75 -8.69 30.80
C GLU A 123 8.17 -8.86 31.40
N ASN A 124 9.08 -9.53 30.67
CA ASN A 124 10.36 -9.91 31.20
C ASN A 124 11.33 -8.74 31.43
N ASN A 125 11.44 -7.83 30.45
CA ASN A 125 12.44 -6.78 30.48
C ASN A 125 11.84 -5.36 30.30
N GLY A 126 10.52 -5.25 30.06
CA GLY A 126 9.90 -4.01 29.68
C GLY A 126 10.28 -3.56 28.26
N ASP A 127 10.63 -4.51 27.41
CA ASP A 127 10.97 -4.24 26.01
C ASP A 127 9.73 -3.79 25.25
N ILE A 128 9.92 -2.88 24.30
CA ILE A 128 8.84 -2.39 23.46
C ILE A 128 8.73 -3.30 22.24
N VAL A 129 7.57 -3.97 22.12
CA VAL A 129 7.29 -4.94 21.05
C VAL A 129 6.01 -4.58 20.29
N ASN A 130 5.87 -5.05 19.06
CA ASN A 130 4.62 -4.97 18.31
C ASN A 130 3.68 -6.14 18.68
N SER A 131 2.49 -6.23 18.02
CA SER A 131 1.53 -7.33 18.22
C SER A 131 2.07 -8.71 17.91
N ASP A 132 3.10 -8.81 17.06
CA ASP A 132 3.72 -10.06 16.64
C ASP A 132 4.95 -10.44 17.50
N GLY A 133 5.28 -9.62 18.52
CA GLY A 133 6.42 -9.83 19.40
C GLY A 133 7.76 -9.35 18.83
N TYR A 134 7.77 -8.51 17.78
CA TYR A 134 9.00 -7.96 17.21
C TYR A 134 9.45 -6.73 17.99
N HIS A 135 10.74 -6.65 18.31
CA HIS A 135 11.30 -5.58 19.09
C HIS A 135 11.45 -4.28 18.29
N LEU A 136 11.03 -3.16 18.88
CA LEU A 136 11.24 -1.83 18.32
C LEU A 136 12.73 -1.47 18.37
N VAL A 137 13.26 -0.94 17.28
CA VAL A 137 14.66 -0.53 17.13
C VAL A 137 14.81 0.96 17.40
N GLY A 138 15.80 1.31 18.20
CA GLY A 138 16.17 2.69 18.49
C GLY A 138 17.40 3.17 17.75
N THR A 139 17.79 4.39 18.06
CA THR A 139 18.91 5.08 17.44
C THR A 139 20.20 4.25 17.45
N GLY A 140 20.85 4.18 16.28
CA GLY A 140 22.10 3.42 16.12
C GLY A 140 21.91 1.91 16.07
N GLY A 141 20.70 1.41 15.78
CA GLY A 141 20.42 -0.03 15.74
C GLY A 141 20.31 -0.68 17.13
N LYS A 142 20.14 0.15 18.19
CA LYS A 142 19.98 -0.37 19.56
C LYS A 142 18.67 -1.15 19.69
N THR A 143 18.79 -2.42 19.95
CA THR A 143 17.68 -3.35 20.23
C THR A 143 17.98 -4.20 21.42
N PRO A 144 17.01 -4.48 22.29
CA PRO A 144 15.66 -3.89 22.34
C PRO A 144 15.66 -2.48 22.93
N LEU A 145 14.64 -1.67 22.58
CA LEU A 145 14.30 -0.47 23.36
C LEU A 145 13.50 -0.94 24.57
N ASN A 146 13.96 -0.63 25.77
CA ASN A 146 13.29 -1.07 26.99
C ASN A 146 12.97 0.09 27.92
N ILE A 147 11.86 -0.01 28.61
CA ILE A 147 11.47 0.83 29.74
C ILE A 147 11.36 -0.11 30.94
N PRO A 148 12.22 0.03 31.98
CA PRO A 148 12.16 -0.87 33.11
C PRO A 148 10.75 -0.95 33.70
N ALA A 149 10.29 -2.16 34.03
CA ALA A 149 8.97 -2.38 34.64
C ALA A 149 8.78 -1.62 35.95
N ASP A 150 9.87 -1.28 36.61
CA ASP A 150 9.89 -0.51 37.88
C ASP A 150 9.77 1.01 37.67
N ALA A 151 9.65 1.49 36.42
CA ALA A 151 9.53 2.92 36.14
C ALA A 151 8.22 3.47 36.67
N GLU A 152 8.28 4.54 37.52
CA GLU A 152 7.10 5.21 38.07
C GLU A 152 6.26 5.88 36.97
N SER A 153 6.91 6.45 35.97
CA SER A 153 6.25 7.08 34.82
C SER A 153 7.19 7.11 33.62
N PHE A 154 6.59 7.14 32.45
CA PHE A 154 7.33 7.33 31.19
C PHE A 154 6.55 8.27 30.26
N SER A 155 7.27 8.90 29.37
CA SER A 155 6.70 9.72 28.30
C SER A 155 7.56 9.60 27.05
N ILE A 156 6.92 9.71 25.88
CA ILE A 156 7.59 9.68 24.57
C ILE A 156 7.44 11.07 23.95
N GLY A 157 8.57 11.72 23.72
CA GLY A 157 8.62 13.05 23.12
C GLY A 157 8.31 13.03 21.62
N ALA A 158 7.92 14.19 21.10
CA ALA A 158 7.64 14.35 19.67
C ALA A 158 8.85 14.06 18.74
N ASP A 159 10.05 14.13 19.28
CA ASP A 159 11.30 13.78 18.59
C ASP A 159 11.68 12.29 18.70
N GLY A 160 10.82 11.48 19.35
CA GLY A 160 11.04 10.05 19.57
C GLY A 160 11.88 9.73 20.82
N THR A 161 12.25 10.72 21.64
CA THR A 161 12.99 10.49 22.88
C THR A 161 12.09 9.84 23.92
N ILE A 162 12.54 8.71 24.48
CA ILE A 162 11.87 8.02 25.57
C ILE A 162 12.42 8.55 26.87
N SER A 163 11.56 9.15 27.69
CA SER A 163 11.89 9.67 29.01
C SER A 163 11.18 8.85 30.07
N TYR A 164 11.91 8.31 31.03
CA TYR A 164 11.30 7.57 32.15
C TYR A 164 11.96 7.92 33.49
N ILE A 165 11.20 7.81 34.54
CA ILE A 165 11.66 8.00 35.92
C ILE A 165 11.81 6.62 36.56
N PRO A 166 13.04 6.21 36.96
CA PRO A 166 13.24 4.93 37.63
C PRO A 166 12.61 4.92 39.03
N ALA A 167 12.28 3.73 39.53
CA ALA A 167 11.77 3.55 40.88
C ALA A 167 12.73 4.12 41.94
N GLY A 168 12.20 4.92 42.88
CA GLY A 168 12.98 5.53 43.93
C GLY A 168 13.35 7.00 43.68
N GLY A 169 12.73 7.70 42.75
CA GLY A 169 12.83 9.15 42.59
C GLY A 169 14.18 9.65 42.07
N GLY A 170 14.73 8.98 41.08
CA GLY A 170 15.97 9.35 40.38
C GLY A 170 15.79 10.44 39.34
N THR A 171 16.90 10.84 38.70
CA THR A 171 16.89 11.75 37.55
C THR A 171 16.23 11.10 36.34
N VAL A 172 15.47 11.88 35.58
CA VAL A 172 14.83 11.43 34.33
C VAL A 172 15.88 10.86 33.39
N ASN A 173 15.70 9.62 32.96
CA ASN A 173 16.56 8.98 31.95
C ASN A 173 16.00 9.25 30.55
N THR A 174 16.83 9.83 29.68
CA THR A 174 16.48 10.19 28.30
C THR A 174 17.45 9.55 27.30
N SER A 175 18.09 8.44 27.67
CA SER A 175 19.16 7.82 26.87
C SER A 175 18.68 7.04 25.65
N GLN A 176 17.36 6.81 25.55
CA GLN A 176 16.78 6.01 24.49
C GLN A 176 15.92 6.87 23.55
N LYS A 177 16.04 6.61 22.26
CA LYS A 177 15.31 7.35 21.24
C LYS A 177 14.83 6.39 20.16
N ILE A 178 13.56 6.51 19.77
CA ILE A 178 12.96 5.81 18.63
C ILE A 178 13.50 6.45 17.36
N GLU A 179 13.95 5.64 16.42
CA GLU A 179 14.45 6.10 15.14
C GLU A 179 13.43 5.81 14.04
N LEU A 180 13.11 6.84 13.26
CA LEU A 180 12.29 6.68 12.07
C LEU A 180 13.18 6.56 10.83
N MET A 181 12.84 5.61 9.98
CA MET A 181 13.51 5.39 8.70
C MET A 181 12.70 5.94 7.55
N ASN A 182 13.37 6.50 6.57
CA ASN A 182 12.78 6.96 5.33
C ASN A 182 13.44 6.28 4.14
N PHE A 183 12.67 6.10 3.07
CA PHE A 183 13.12 5.49 1.82
C PHE A 183 13.02 6.49 0.67
N SER A 184 13.98 6.41 -0.25
CA SER A 184 13.96 7.23 -1.47
C SER A 184 12.78 6.88 -2.37
N ASN A 185 12.38 5.60 -2.39
CA ASN A 185 11.23 5.10 -3.15
C ASN A 185 10.39 4.16 -2.27
N PRO A 186 9.41 4.69 -1.53
CA PRO A 186 8.51 3.86 -0.71
C PRO A 186 7.71 2.84 -1.52
N GLY A 187 7.41 3.16 -2.80
CA GLY A 187 6.70 2.25 -3.70
C GLY A 187 7.42 0.95 -4.01
N GLY A 188 8.74 0.93 -3.82
CA GLY A 188 9.58 -0.25 -4.00
C GLY A 188 9.59 -1.21 -2.81
N LEU A 189 9.01 -0.84 -1.66
CA LEU A 189 8.98 -1.72 -0.48
C LEU A 189 8.11 -2.96 -0.73
N THR A 190 8.61 -4.12 -0.30
CA THR A 190 7.87 -5.39 -0.39
C THR A 190 7.03 -5.57 0.87
N LYS A 191 5.73 -5.85 0.72
CA LYS A 191 4.84 -6.20 1.84
C LYS A 191 5.07 -7.65 2.25
N VAL A 192 5.40 -7.89 3.50
CA VAL A 192 5.63 -9.25 4.06
C VAL A 192 4.39 -9.79 4.76
N GLY A 193 3.40 -8.93 5.06
CA GLY A 193 2.22 -9.25 5.87
C GLY A 193 2.30 -8.56 7.22
N GLY A 194 1.21 -8.59 8.03
CA GLY A 194 1.18 -7.97 9.36
C GLY A 194 1.48 -6.46 9.38
N ASN A 195 1.19 -5.74 8.29
CA ASN A 195 1.57 -4.32 8.09
C ASN A 195 3.09 -4.08 8.13
N LEU A 196 3.87 -5.12 7.83
CA LEU A 196 5.32 -5.07 7.76
C LEU A 196 5.80 -4.93 6.32
N PHE A 197 6.83 -4.14 6.15
CA PHE A 197 7.50 -3.90 4.89
C PHE A 197 8.96 -4.33 4.99
N GLN A 198 9.48 -4.85 3.91
CA GLN A 198 10.88 -5.23 3.75
C GLN A 198 11.52 -4.38 2.66
N GLU A 199 12.77 -4.03 2.89
CA GLU A 199 13.61 -3.35 1.90
C GLU A 199 13.79 -4.21 0.65
N SER A 200 13.76 -3.57 -0.52
CA SER A 200 14.04 -4.19 -1.81
C SER A 200 15.08 -3.38 -2.58
N ASP A 201 15.64 -3.97 -3.61
CA ASP A 201 16.65 -3.31 -4.46
C ASP A 201 16.13 -1.99 -5.07
N ASN A 202 14.80 -1.86 -5.25
CA ASN A 202 14.18 -0.68 -5.85
C ASN A 202 13.67 0.35 -4.80
N SER A 203 13.64 -0.01 -3.52
CA SER A 203 13.27 0.94 -2.45
C SER A 203 14.40 1.91 -2.11
N GLY A 204 15.62 1.54 -2.42
CA GLY A 204 16.82 2.14 -1.88
C GLY A 204 17.06 1.74 -0.42
N THR A 205 18.24 2.05 0.12
CA THR A 205 18.58 1.76 1.51
C THR A 205 17.83 2.66 2.47
N ALA A 206 17.43 2.10 3.62
CA ALA A 206 16.78 2.85 4.69
C ALA A 206 17.71 3.98 5.19
N THR A 207 17.20 5.20 5.21
CA THR A 207 17.91 6.38 5.71
C THR A 207 17.27 6.90 6.97
N VAL A 208 18.09 7.24 7.96
CA VAL A 208 17.59 7.81 9.22
C VAL A 208 16.98 9.19 8.99
N MET A 209 15.77 9.40 9.49
CA MET A 209 15.11 10.69 9.43
C MET A 209 15.71 11.67 10.43
N LYS A 210 16.22 12.82 9.96
CA LYS A 210 16.87 13.82 10.81
C LYS A 210 15.91 14.49 11.80
N ASN A 211 14.66 14.70 11.44
CA ASN A 211 13.63 15.35 12.25
C ASN A 211 12.38 14.47 12.32
N PRO A 212 12.39 13.39 13.10
CA PRO A 212 11.21 12.57 13.29
C PRO A 212 10.11 13.39 13.97
N LYS A 213 8.86 13.17 13.56
CA LYS A 213 7.69 13.74 14.21
C LYS A 213 6.79 12.59 14.65
N ILE A 214 6.86 12.26 15.92
CA ILE A 214 6.06 11.19 16.55
C ILE A 214 5.02 11.82 17.45
N GLN A 215 3.81 11.37 17.38
CA GLN A 215 2.74 11.72 18.28
C GLN A 215 2.43 10.52 19.19
N SER A 216 2.67 10.64 20.46
CA SER A 216 2.29 9.65 21.46
C SER A 216 0.79 9.76 21.81
N GLY A 217 0.15 8.65 22.15
CA GLY A 217 -1.28 8.58 22.46
C GLY A 217 -2.19 8.66 21.24
N ALA A 218 -1.69 8.35 20.06
CA ALA A 218 -2.45 8.31 18.83
C ALA A 218 -1.98 7.16 17.91
N LEU A 219 -2.87 6.69 17.03
CA LEU A 219 -2.57 5.72 15.99
C LEU A 219 -2.91 6.31 14.61
N GLU A 220 -2.12 5.98 13.62
CA GLU A 220 -2.40 6.31 12.23
C GLU A 220 -3.43 5.34 11.68
N MET A 221 -4.58 5.86 11.23
CA MET A 221 -5.62 5.09 10.57
C MET A 221 -5.23 4.80 9.11
N SER A 222 -5.93 3.86 8.49
CA SER A 222 -5.84 3.64 7.05
C SER A 222 -6.14 4.93 6.27
N ASN A 223 -5.51 5.10 5.10
CA ASN A 223 -5.81 6.20 4.18
C ASN A 223 -6.92 5.84 3.17
N VAL A 224 -7.72 4.82 3.46
CA VAL A 224 -8.84 4.37 2.64
C VAL A 224 -10.08 5.20 2.93
N ASP A 225 -10.69 5.78 1.90
CA ASP A 225 -12.03 6.40 1.95
C ASP A 225 -13.06 5.40 1.47
N LEU A 226 -13.95 4.96 2.38
CA LEU A 226 -15.00 3.99 2.06
C LEU A 226 -15.95 4.48 0.96
N SER A 227 -16.26 5.77 0.93
CA SER A 227 -17.17 6.32 -0.07
C SER A 227 -16.58 6.26 -1.47
N GLU A 228 -15.29 6.59 -1.59
CA GLU A 228 -14.52 6.46 -2.82
C GLU A 228 -14.43 4.99 -3.26
N GLU A 229 -14.02 4.08 -2.36
CA GLU A 229 -13.86 2.66 -2.68
C GLU A 229 -15.18 1.97 -3.07
N PHE A 230 -16.30 2.28 -2.41
CA PHE A 230 -17.60 1.76 -2.82
C PHE A 230 -18.04 2.27 -4.19
N THR A 231 -17.78 3.53 -4.49
CA THR A 231 -18.07 4.09 -5.81
C THR A 231 -17.23 3.40 -6.90
N GLU A 232 -15.92 3.24 -6.65
CA GLU A 232 -15.01 2.52 -7.54
C GLU A 232 -15.41 1.05 -7.70
N MET A 233 -15.89 0.39 -6.64
CA MET A 233 -16.41 -0.97 -6.69
C MET A 233 -17.62 -1.06 -7.62
N ILE A 234 -18.60 -0.15 -7.51
CA ILE A 234 -19.78 -0.12 -8.37
C ILE A 234 -19.38 0.07 -9.84
N VAL A 235 -18.44 0.99 -10.12
CA VAL A 235 -17.91 1.22 -11.46
C VAL A 235 -17.22 -0.03 -12.00
N ALA A 236 -16.38 -0.68 -11.19
CA ALA A 236 -15.68 -1.90 -11.58
C ALA A 236 -16.64 -3.07 -11.84
N GLN A 237 -17.67 -3.25 -11.00
CA GLN A 237 -18.72 -4.25 -11.21
C GLN A 237 -19.51 -4.01 -12.50
N ARG A 238 -19.88 -2.74 -12.78
CA ARG A 238 -20.55 -2.39 -14.02
C ARG A 238 -19.67 -2.59 -15.24
N GLY A 239 -18.38 -2.26 -15.15
CA GLY A 239 -17.40 -2.53 -16.19
C GLY A 239 -17.22 -4.02 -16.47
N PHE A 240 -17.18 -4.85 -15.42
CA PHE A 240 -17.15 -6.30 -15.55
C PHE A 240 -18.40 -6.84 -16.25
N GLN A 241 -19.60 -6.40 -15.83
CA GLN A 241 -20.87 -6.79 -16.46
C GLN A 241 -20.95 -6.39 -17.94
N ALA A 242 -20.47 -5.19 -18.28
CA ALA A 242 -20.43 -4.71 -19.66
C ALA A 242 -19.54 -5.60 -20.55
N ASN A 243 -18.36 -5.97 -20.07
CA ASN A 243 -17.45 -6.87 -20.80
C ASN A 243 -18.02 -8.29 -20.92
N THR A 244 -18.70 -8.79 -19.89
CA THR A 244 -19.42 -10.08 -19.97
C THR A 244 -20.51 -10.04 -21.05
N LYS A 245 -21.24 -8.92 -21.17
CA LYS A 245 -22.27 -8.77 -22.18
C LYS A 245 -21.73 -8.76 -23.61
N ILE A 246 -20.53 -8.22 -23.84
CA ILE A 246 -19.85 -8.28 -25.15
C ILE A 246 -19.59 -9.73 -25.55
N ILE A 247 -19.21 -10.57 -24.60
CA ILE A 247 -18.94 -12.00 -24.88
C ILE A 247 -20.23 -12.75 -25.17
N THR A 248 -21.29 -12.57 -24.36
CA THR A 248 -22.56 -13.24 -24.59
C THR A 248 -23.19 -12.86 -25.93
N THR A 249 -23.20 -11.58 -26.29
CA THR A 249 -23.71 -11.13 -27.59
C THR A 249 -22.86 -11.65 -28.77
N SER A 250 -21.53 -11.77 -28.59
CA SER A 250 -20.68 -12.35 -29.61
C SER A 250 -20.95 -13.85 -29.80
N ASP A 251 -21.25 -14.58 -28.73
CA ASP A 251 -21.60 -16.00 -28.76
C ASP A 251 -22.96 -16.21 -29.43
N GLU A 252 -23.98 -15.41 -29.10
CA GLU A 252 -25.29 -15.42 -29.74
C GLU A 252 -25.18 -15.23 -31.27
N ILE A 253 -24.39 -14.26 -31.72
CA ILE A 253 -24.16 -14.02 -33.16
C ILE A 253 -23.44 -15.23 -33.83
N LEU A 254 -22.50 -15.86 -33.13
CA LEU A 254 -21.84 -17.06 -33.65
C LEU A 254 -22.82 -18.24 -33.76
N GLN A 255 -23.71 -18.42 -32.80
CA GLN A 255 -24.74 -19.46 -32.84
C GLN A 255 -25.71 -19.23 -34.01
N GLU A 256 -26.15 -17.99 -34.24
CA GLU A 256 -27.00 -17.66 -35.39
C GLU A 256 -26.29 -17.93 -36.69
N LEU A 257 -25.01 -17.59 -36.84
CA LEU A 257 -24.21 -17.88 -38.05
C LEU A 257 -24.05 -19.38 -38.31
N VAL A 258 -23.89 -20.18 -37.24
CA VAL A 258 -23.82 -21.63 -37.35
C VAL A 258 -25.17 -22.21 -37.77
N ASN A 259 -26.29 -21.67 -37.24
CA ASN A 259 -27.63 -22.10 -37.63
C ASN A 259 -28.01 -21.73 -39.05
N LEU A 260 -27.50 -20.58 -39.57
CA LEU A 260 -27.71 -20.19 -40.97
C LEU A 260 -26.93 -21.08 -41.98
N LYS A 261 -25.96 -21.86 -41.53
CA LYS A 261 -25.19 -22.79 -42.39
C LYS A 261 -25.86 -24.18 -42.49
N ARG A 262 -26.90 -24.45 -41.68
CA ARG A 262 -27.73 -25.65 -41.80
C ARG A 262 -28.94 -25.39 -42.68
#